data_5d47fcb50be1f4a1bb9d5c3d9194fe08
#
_entry.id   5d47fcb50be1f4a1bb9d5c3d9194fe08
#
_cell.length_a   1.000
_cell.length_b   1.000
_cell.length_c   1.000
_cell.angle_alpha   90.00
_cell.angle_beta   90.00
_cell.angle_gamma   90.00
#
_symmetry.space_group_name_H-M   'P 1'
#
loop_
_entity.id
_entity.type
_entity.pdbx_description
1 polymer ?
#
loop_
_entity_poly.entity_id
_entity_poly.type
_entity_poly.pdbx_seq_one_letter_code
_entity_poly.pdbx_strand_id
1 'polypeptide(L)'
;QMMQRWYGFLLGRAQQTTDEQQGGDYAKFTVLNGMDYGEWCEPGITPMQAMMNPRKSVGTAYLAYSGRLLAEVAEALGKADDAANYRGTAANAVKAYRAAFTENGVIKSDRQCEYVRAIAFALLGEDESKAAAATLNQMVIENGCHLNTGFLSTPFLCDVLAKYGYTDTAYKLLLQPDAPGWLYEVGKGATTVWETWTGIDENGKPHESLNHYSYGAICGWLFGGVCGIHYADGALTIVPTPDKSLGWAKAAYDSPAGRIVSGWRYDGDAVTYEFEIPANLTADVTLPDGRKFTLAPGKHTV
;
A
#
# COMPACT_ATOMS: atom_id res chain seq x y z
N GLN A 1 -21.03 -4.79 14.67
CA GLN A 1 -20.83 -4.67 16.13
C GLN A 1 -19.36 -4.85 16.53
N MET A 2 -18.63 -5.90 16.07
CA MET A 2 -17.23 -6.12 16.45
C MET A 2 -16.35 -4.95 15.99
N MET A 3 -16.39 -4.58 14.72
CA MET A 3 -15.63 -3.46 14.14
C MET A 3 -15.96 -2.13 14.84
N GLN A 4 -17.21 -1.87 15.17
CA GLN A 4 -17.64 -0.67 15.91
C GLN A 4 -16.99 -0.62 17.31
N ARG A 5 -16.97 -1.75 18.03
CA ARG A 5 -16.33 -1.82 19.35
C ARG A 5 -14.83 -1.60 19.29
N TRP A 6 -14.18 -2.21 18.28
CA TRP A 6 -12.75 -2.04 18.07
C TRP A 6 -12.41 -0.59 17.71
N TYR A 7 -13.16 0.04 16.81
CA TYR A 7 -12.94 1.43 16.43
C TYR A 7 -13.23 2.38 17.61
N GLY A 8 -14.27 2.11 18.39
CA GLY A 8 -14.56 2.84 19.62
C GLY A 8 -13.45 2.73 20.67
N PHE A 9 -12.81 1.56 20.78
CA PHE A 9 -11.63 1.38 21.64
C PHE A 9 -10.45 2.22 21.13
N LEU A 10 -10.18 2.22 19.82
CA LEU A 10 -9.09 3.00 19.24
C LEU A 10 -9.32 4.52 19.41
N LEU A 11 -10.54 4.98 19.18
CA LEU A 11 -10.94 6.38 19.44
C LEU A 11 -10.82 6.73 20.94
N GLY A 12 -11.22 5.83 21.82
CA GLY A 12 -11.09 6.02 23.27
C GLY A 12 -9.63 6.17 23.73
N ARG A 13 -8.69 5.50 23.04
CA ARG A 13 -7.24 5.71 23.27
C ARG A 13 -6.81 7.11 22.82
N ALA A 14 -7.27 7.57 21.67
CA ALA A 14 -6.97 8.92 21.18
C ALA A 14 -7.50 10.00 22.13
N GLN A 15 -8.71 9.82 22.67
CA GLN A 15 -9.34 10.76 23.60
C GLN A 15 -8.59 10.93 24.94
N GLN A 16 -7.69 10.02 25.29
CA GLN A 16 -6.81 10.13 26.46
C GLN A 16 -5.59 11.01 26.21
N THR A 17 -5.33 11.42 24.97
CA THR A 17 -4.24 12.32 24.62
C THR A 17 -4.56 13.73 25.07
N THR A 18 -3.70 14.28 25.94
CA THR A 18 -3.83 15.62 26.51
C THR A 18 -2.76 16.60 26.03
N ASP A 19 -1.78 16.12 25.27
CA ASP A 19 -0.71 16.94 24.72
C ASP A 19 -1.20 17.70 23.48
N GLU A 20 -1.65 18.92 23.68
CA GLU A 20 -2.16 19.80 22.62
C GLU A 20 -1.08 20.14 21.58
N GLN A 21 0.20 20.09 21.93
CA GLN A 21 1.30 20.32 20.99
C GLN A 21 1.44 19.20 19.97
N GLN A 22 0.90 18.02 20.26
CA GLN A 22 0.96 16.83 19.38
C GLN A 22 -0.26 16.65 18.47
N GLY A 23 -1.19 17.57 18.43
CA GLY A 23 -2.38 17.47 17.58
C GLY A 23 -3.16 18.77 17.53
N GLY A 24 -2.70 19.80 18.26
CA GLY A 24 -3.36 21.07 18.38
C GLY A 24 -4.81 20.90 18.84
N ASP A 25 -5.74 21.62 18.19
CA ASP A 25 -7.18 21.55 18.46
C ASP A 25 -7.78 20.14 18.23
N TYR A 26 -7.02 19.23 17.61
CA TYR A 26 -7.42 17.86 17.30
C TYR A 26 -6.71 16.80 18.15
N ALA A 27 -6.05 17.18 19.26
CA ALA A 27 -5.29 16.26 20.12
C ALA A 27 -6.09 14.99 20.51
N LYS A 28 -7.40 15.12 20.76
CA LYS A 28 -8.30 14.00 21.08
C LYS A 28 -8.52 12.99 19.94
N PHE A 29 -7.97 13.24 18.77
CA PHE A 29 -7.94 12.33 17.63
C PHE A 29 -6.52 11.84 17.32
N THR A 30 -5.54 12.13 18.18
CA THR A 30 -4.15 11.70 18.08
C THR A 30 -3.94 10.51 19.00
N VAL A 31 -3.56 9.35 18.45
CA VAL A 31 -3.32 8.12 19.21
C VAL A 31 -1.87 8.10 19.68
N LEU A 32 -1.61 8.53 20.91
CA LEU A 32 -0.26 8.54 21.51
C LEU A 32 -0.09 7.51 22.63
N ASN A 33 -1.19 7.00 23.17
CA ASN A 33 -1.22 6.15 24.35
C ASN A 33 -1.40 4.68 23.97
N GLY A 34 -0.83 3.80 24.79
CA GLY A 34 -0.88 2.36 24.64
C GLY A 34 0.27 1.79 23.81
N MET A 35 0.39 0.49 23.83
CA MET A 35 1.38 -0.25 23.08
C MET A 35 0.85 -0.52 21.67
N ASP A 36 1.70 -0.37 20.67
CA ASP A 36 1.52 -0.89 19.32
C ASP A 36 2.83 -1.49 18.82
N TYR A 37 2.76 -2.25 17.73
CA TYR A 37 3.93 -2.91 17.13
C TYR A 37 4.64 -2.01 16.11
N GLY A 38 4.14 -0.80 15.90
CA GLY A 38 4.71 0.14 14.92
C GLY A 38 4.70 -0.43 13.51
N GLU A 39 5.78 -0.20 12.78
CA GLU A 39 5.92 -0.66 11.39
C GLU A 39 6.27 -2.16 11.29
N TRP A 40 6.58 -2.83 12.36
CA TRP A 40 6.97 -4.24 12.48
C TRP A 40 7.83 -4.81 11.33
N CYS A 41 8.92 -5.47 11.68
CA CYS A 41 9.88 -6.06 10.73
C CYS A 41 10.47 -5.09 9.69
N GLU A 42 10.53 -3.80 10.02
CA GLU A 42 11.27 -2.84 9.21
C GLU A 42 12.77 -3.19 9.19
N PRO A 43 13.44 -3.15 8.01
CA PRO A 43 14.85 -3.50 7.92
C PRO A 43 15.73 -2.76 8.93
N GLY A 44 16.64 -3.50 9.58
CA GLY A 44 17.55 -2.95 10.58
C GLY A 44 16.94 -2.64 11.95
N ILE A 45 15.65 -2.94 12.15
CA ILE A 45 14.97 -2.75 13.44
C ILE A 45 14.50 -4.11 13.97
N THR A 46 15.01 -4.49 15.15
CA THR A 46 14.55 -5.71 15.82
C THR A 46 13.13 -5.54 16.35
N PRO A 47 12.35 -6.63 16.50
CA PRO A 47 11.03 -6.58 17.13
C PRO A 47 11.03 -5.89 18.51
N MET A 48 12.04 -6.12 19.31
CA MET A 48 12.20 -5.47 20.62
C MET A 48 12.35 -3.95 20.49
N GLN A 49 13.17 -3.48 19.53
CA GLN A 49 13.34 -2.04 19.29
C GLN A 49 12.05 -1.41 18.77
N ALA A 50 11.29 -2.08 17.90
CA ALA A 50 9.99 -1.61 17.43
C ALA A 50 8.99 -1.44 18.58
N MET A 51 8.94 -2.40 19.52
CA MET A 51 8.08 -2.33 20.70
C MET A 51 8.49 -1.25 21.70
N MET A 52 9.79 -1.05 21.91
CA MET A 52 10.30 -0.08 22.88
C MET A 52 10.22 1.37 22.37
N ASN A 53 10.22 1.57 21.05
CA ASN A 53 10.10 2.88 20.40
C ASN A 53 8.90 2.88 19.43
N PRO A 54 7.66 2.76 19.93
CA PRO A 54 6.48 2.74 19.08
C PRO A 54 6.38 4.04 18.29
N ARG A 55 6.01 3.91 17.00
CA ARG A 55 5.81 5.07 16.14
C ARG A 55 4.44 5.65 16.39
N LYS A 56 4.41 6.76 17.09
CA LYS A 56 3.17 7.44 17.48
C LYS A 56 2.28 7.82 16.30
N SER A 57 2.85 8.03 15.10
CA SER A 57 2.10 8.32 13.87
C SER A 57 1.21 7.16 13.41
N VAL A 58 1.61 5.91 13.66
CA VAL A 58 0.91 4.70 13.19
C VAL A 58 -0.52 4.65 13.70
N GLY A 59 -0.73 4.77 14.99
CA GLY A 59 -2.07 4.70 15.59
C GLY A 59 -3.02 5.77 15.04
N THR A 60 -2.52 6.99 14.87
CA THR A 60 -3.31 8.11 14.32
C THR A 60 -3.62 7.91 12.84
N ALA A 61 -2.65 7.44 12.05
CA ALA A 61 -2.86 7.11 10.63
C ALA A 61 -3.94 6.03 10.47
N TYR A 62 -3.87 4.98 11.29
CA TYR A 62 -4.86 3.89 11.26
C TYR A 62 -6.23 4.29 11.82
N LEU A 63 -6.30 5.25 12.77
CA LEU A 63 -7.59 5.82 13.19
C LEU A 63 -8.30 6.51 12.00
N ALA A 64 -7.56 7.27 11.20
CA ALA A 64 -8.09 7.91 10.00
C ALA A 64 -8.49 6.87 8.93
N TYR A 65 -7.61 5.94 8.62
CA TYR A 65 -7.81 4.94 7.56
C TYR A 65 -8.97 3.99 7.87
N SER A 66 -8.98 3.38 9.06
CA SER A 66 -10.05 2.47 9.46
C SER A 66 -11.40 3.17 9.64
N GLY A 67 -11.40 4.46 10.02
CA GLY A 67 -12.62 5.25 10.07
C GLY A 67 -13.26 5.43 8.70
N ARG A 68 -12.47 5.64 7.65
CA ARG A 68 -12.99 5.69 6.26
C ARG A 68 -13.55 4.36 5.81
N LEU A 69 -12.81 3.26 6.04
CA LEU A 69 -13.30 1.91 5.70
C LEU A 69 -14.60 1.56 6.42
N LEU A 70 -14.72 1.94 7.71
CA LEU A 70 -15.97 1.75 8.45
C LEU A 70 -17.12 2.61 7.92
N ALA A 71 -16.83 3.81 7.44
CA ALA A 71 -17.84 4.65 6.81
C ALA A 71 -18.38 4.01 5.52
N GLU A 72 -17.50 3.45 4.68
CA GLU A 72 -17.88 2.72 3.46
C GLU A 72 -18.72 1.48 3.80
N VAL A 73 -18.32 0.71 4.80
CA VAL A 73 -19.10 -0.46 5.28
C VAL A 73 -20.46 -0.03 5.81
N ALA A 74 -20.54 1.06 6.57
CA ALA A 74 -21.80 1.58 7.10
C ALA A 74 -22.73 2.05 5.98
N GLU A 75 -22.17 2.71 4.97
CA GLU A 75 -22.92 3.15 3.78
C GLU A 75 -23.49 1.98 2.99
N ALA A 76 -22.66 0.95 2.71
CA ALA A 76 -23.11 -0.27 2.05
C ALA A 76 -24.22 -1.01 2.82
N LEU A 77 -24.26 -0.85 4.15
CA LEU A 77 -25.30 -1.40 5.01
C LEU A 77 -26.52 -0.46 5.20
N GLY A 78 -26.58 0.68 4.50
CA GLY A 78 -27.66 1.66 4.62
C GLY A 78 -27.68 2.44 5.94
N LYS A 79 -26.56 2.48 6.68
CA LYS A 79 -26.44 3.15 7.98
C LYS A 79 -25.83 4.54 7.82
N ALA A 80 -26.59 5.47 7.25
CA ALA A 80 -26.11 6.81 6.87
C ALA A 80 -25.53 7.61 8.04
N ASP A 81 -26.16 7.58 9.22
CA ASP A 81 -25.69 8.30 10.39
C ASP A 81 -24.35 7.75 10.92
N ASP A 82 -24.22 6.43 10.96
CA ASP A 82 -22.96 5.76 11.33
C ASP A 82 -21.85 6.13 10.31
N ALA A 83 -22.15 6.12 9.01
CA ALA A 83 -21.23 6.49 7.96
C ALA A 83 -20.74 7.95 8.09
N ALA A 84 -21.66 8.88 8.33
CA ALA A 84 -21.33 10.29 8.56
C ALA A 84 -20.45 10.49 9.79
N ASN A 85 -20.76 9.80 10.89
CA ASN A 85 -19.97 9.86 12.13
C ASN A 85 -18.54 9.32 11.92
N TYR A 86 -18.37 8.18 11.25
CA TYR A 86 -17.03 7.62 10.97
C TYR A 86 -16.23 8.52 10.02
N ARG A 87 -16.86 9.11 8.98
CA ARG A 87 -16.18 10.09 8.11
C ARG A 87 -15.74 11.32 8.88
N GLY A 88 -16.58 11.85 9.75
CA GLY A 88 -16.24 13.00 10.61
C GLY A 88 -15.06 12.70 11.52
N THR A 89 -15.07 11.54 12.19
CA THR A 89 -13.96 11.10 13.05
C THR A 89 -12.68 10.91 12.25
N ALA A 90 -12.73 10.26 11.08
CA ALA A 90 -11.59 10.07 10.20
C ALA A 90 -11.01 11.41 9.73
N ALA A 91 -11.86 12.36 9.33
CA ALA A 91 -11.42 13.70 8.92
C ALA A 91 -10.71 14.45 10.06
N ASN A 92 -11.18 14.34 11.29
CA ASN A 92 -10.53 14.93 12.46
C ASN A 92 -9.19 14.22 12.77
N ALA A 93 -9.10 12.90 12.60
CA ALA A 93 -7.85 12.17 12.75
C ALA A 93 -6.81 12.56 11.68
N VAL A 94 -7.23 12.86 10.44
CA VAL A 94 -6.35 13.45 9.42
C VAL A 94 -5.81 14.81 9.86
N LYS A 95 -6.66 15.68 10.39
CA LYS A 95 -6.23 17.00 10.91
C LYS A 95 -5.25 16.83 12.08
N ALA A 96 -5.53 15.89 12.99
CA ALA A 96 -4.65 15.55 14.10
C ALA A 96 -3.29 15.04 13.61
N TYR A 97 -3.29 14.13 12.62
CA TYR A 97 -2.06 13.64 11.99
C TYR A 97 -1.24 14.79 11.41
N ARG A 98 -1.86 15.67 10.64
CA ARG A 98 -1.18 16.81 10.03
C ARG A 98 -0.59 17.75 11.07
N ALA A 99 -1.34 18.08 12.13
CA ALA A 99 -0.84 18.95 13.20
C ALA A 99 0.33 18.33 13.96
N ALA A 100 0.28 17.05 14.27
CA ALA A 100 1.28 16.36 15.08
C ALA A 100 2.53 15.94 14.29
N PHE A 101 2.37 15.43 13.06
CA PHE A 101 3.41 14.70 12.32
C PHE A 101 3.85 15.38 11.01
N THR A 102 3.29 16.55 10.68
CA THR A 102 3.80 17.38 9.57
C THR A 102 4.13 18.79 10.03
N GLU A 103 4.96 19.47 9.25
CA GLU A 103 5.26 20.88 9.40
C GLU A 103 5.21 21.55 8.02
N ASN A 104 4.37 22.54 7.84
CA ASN A 104 4.13 23.19 6.55
C ASN A 104 3.81 22.20 5.42
N GLY A 105 3.08 21.12 5.74
CA GLY A 105 2.74 20.05 4.78
C GLY A 105 3.82 19.00 4.54
N VAL A 106 5.01 19.15 5.15
CA VAL A 106 6.12 18.22 5.04
C VAL A 106 6.10 17.25 6.22
N ILE A 107 6.29 15.95 5.95
CA ILE A 107 6.33 14.90 6.98
C ILE A 107 7.60 15.07 7.84
N LYS A 108 7.43 15.05 9.17
CA LYS A 108 8.54 15.15 10.15
C LYS A 108 9.20 13.79 10.34
N SER A 109 9.72 13.20 9.28
CA SER A 109 10.39 11.89 9.34
C SER A 109 11.38 11.74 8.19
N ASP A 110 12.41 10.94 8.42
CA ASP A 110 13.40 10.48 7.45
C ASP A 110 13.18 9.01 7.02
N ARG A 111 11.98 8.45 7.23
CA ARG A 111 11.70 7.03 7.04
C ARG A 111 10.68 6.80 5.92
N GLN A 112 11.02 5.92 4.99
CA GLN A 112 10.16 5.57 3.85
C GLN A 112 8.74 5.19 4.29
N CYS A 113 8.59 4.39 5.35
CA CYS A 113 7.30 3.91 5.83
C CYS A 113 6.31 5.03 6.22
N GLU A 114 6.79 6.15 6.74
CA GLU A 114 5.95 7.29 7.10
C GLU A 114 5.39 7.98 5.85
N TYR A 115 6.20 8.13 4.81
CA TYR A 115 5.78 8.71 3.52
C TYR A 115 4.77 7.80 2.81
N VAL A 116 5.07 6.50 2.72
CA VAL A 116 4.16 5.52 2.12
C VAL A 116 2.79 5.58 2.79
N ARG A 117 2.75 5.50 4.11
CA ARG A 117 1.52 5.46 4.90
C ARG A 117 0.72 6.77 4.80
N ALA A 118 1.41 7.91 4.87
CA ALA A 118 0.76 9.22 4.76
C ALA A 118 0.09 9.41 3.40
N ILE A 119 0.72 8.97 2.32
CA ILE A 119 0.18 9.05 0.95
C ILE A 119 -0.93 8.01 0.75
N ALA A 120 -0.68 6.73 1.07
CA ALA A 120 -1.62 5.64 0.87
C ALA A 120 -2.93 5.87 1.64
N PHE A 121 -2.84 6.41 2.84
CA PHE A 121 -4.00 6.68 3.69
C PHE A 121 -4.58 8.09 3.48
N ALA A 122 -4.16 8.82 2.43
CA ALA A 122 -4.61 10.17 2.11
C ALA A 122 -4.66 11.09 3.36
N LEU A 123 -3.54 11.13 4.10
CA LEU A 123 -3.37 11.99 5.27
C LEU A 123 -2.87 13.40 4.90
N LEU A 124 -2.45 13.58 3.65
CA LEU A 124 -1.94 14.81 3.06
C LEU A 124 -2.89 15.33 1.97
N GLY A 125 -2.75 16.61 1.61
CA GLY A 125 -3.37 17.15 0.40
C GLY A 125 -2.70 16.61 -0.86
N GLU A 126 -3.29 16.83 -2.05
CA GLU A 126 -2.79 16.26 -3.30
C GLU A 126 -1.37 16.77 -3.64
N ASP A 127 -1.13 18.09 -3.57
CA ASP A 127 0.19 18.66 -3.86
C ASP A 127 1.26 18.20 -2.85
N GLU A 128 0.87 18.10 -1.56
CA GLU A 128 1.73 17.58 -0.50
C GLU A 128 2.06 16.11 -0.73
N SER A 129 1.09 15.30 -1.15
CA SER A 129 1.28 13.88 -1.50
C SER A 129 2.22 13.71 -2.66
N LYS A 130 2.12 14.57 -3.69
CA LYS A 130 3.03 14.59 -4.83
C LYS A 130 4.46 14.94 -4.41
N ALA A 131 4.63 15.94 -3.57
CA ALA A 131 5.94 16.30 -3.02
C ALA A 131 6.50 15.18 -2.13
N ALA A 132 5.66 14.59 -1.28
CA ALA A 132 6.05 13.47 -0.42
C ALA A 132 6.45 12.23 -1.24
N ALA A 133 5.77 11.94 -2.37
CA ALA A 133 6.13 10.84 -3.26
C ALA A 133 7.48 11.09 -3.96
N ALA A 134 7.79 12.33 -4.33
CA ALA A 134 9.12 12.69 -4.86
C ALA A 134 10.22 12.46 -3.81
N THR A 135 9.98 12.86 -2.57
CA THR A 135 10.90 12.60 -1.46
C THR A 135 11.07 11.10 -1.20
N LEU A 136 9.96 10.33 -1.17
CA LEU A 136 10.00 8.88 -1.02
C LEU A 136 10.84 8.23 -2.13
N ASN A 137 10.61 8.62 -3.38
CA ASN A 137 11.38 8.12 -4.52
C ASN A 137 12.88 8.39 -4.34
N GLN A 138 13.25 9.60 -3.93
CA GLN A 138 14.64 9.95 -3.67
C GLN A 138 15.24 9.09 -2.55
N MET A 139 14.51 8.89 -1.44
CA MET A 139 14.93 8.02 -0.33
C MET A 139 15.18 6.58 -0.78
N VAL A 140 14.34 6.05 -1.67
CA VAL A 140 14.54 4.70 -2.24
C VAL A 140 15.79 4.65 -3.09
N ILE A 141 16.03 5.64 -3.95
CA ILE A 141 17.21 5.73 -4.81
C ILE A 141 18.48 5.84 -3.96
N GLU A 142 18.51 6.72 -2.97
CA GLU A 142 19.64 6.92 -2.06
C GLU A 142 19.94 5.68 -1.22
N ASN A 143 18.92 4.87 -0.93
CA ASN A 143 19.08 3.57 -0.28
C ASN A 143 19.46 2.44 -1.27
N GLY A 144 20.00 2.74 -2.44
CA GLY A 144 20.43 1.76 -3.43
C GLY A 144 19.27 0.99 -4.07
N CYS A 145 18.10 1.60 -4.20
CA CYS A 145 16.86 0.96 -4.64
C CYS A 145 16.44 -0.23 -3.75
N HIS A 146 16.67 -0.10 -2.45
CA HIS A 146 16.13 -1.02 -1.44
C HIS A 146 14.98 -0.38 -0.70
N LEU A 147 13.99 -1.19 -0.36
CA LEU A 147 12.93 -0.77 0.53
C LEU A 147 13.46 -0.63 1.98
N ASN A 148 12.82 0.24 2.73
CA ASN A 148 13.00 0.36 4.18
C ASN A 148 11.63 0.52 4.84
N THR A 149 10.77 -0.49 4.59
CA THR A 149 9.40 -0.57 5.10
C THR A 149 9.19 -1.93 5.74
N GLY A 150 8.31 -1.98 6.72
CA GLY A 150 7.86 -3.20 7.36
C GLY A 150 6.47 -3.61 6.88
N PHE A 151 5.76 -4.39 7.71
CA PHE A 151 4.48 -5.00 7.35
C PHE A 151 3.39 -4.00 6.96
N LEU A 152 3.37 -2.82 7.60
CA LEU A 152 2.28 -1.88 7.44
C LEU A 152 2.37 -1.01 6.20
N SER A 153 3.57 -0.79 5.69
CA SER A 153 3.79 0.12 4.56
C SER A 153 4.24 -0.59 3.28
N THR A 154 4.92 -1.73 3.37
CA THR A 154 5.32 -2.52 2.20
C THR A 154 4.16 -2.83 1.25
N PRO A 155 2.91 -3.14 1.72
CA PRO A 155 1.79 -3.39 0.83
C PRO A 155 1.43 -2.25 -0.11
N PHE A 156 1.78 -1.01 0.24
CA PHE A 156 1.41 0.20 -0.50
C PHE A 156 2.58 0.86 -1.23
N LEU A 157 3.81 0.43 -0.97
CA LEU A 157 5.02 1.13 -1.44
C LEU A 157 5.06 1.26 -2.97
N CYS A 158 4.91 0.15 -3.68
CA CYS A 158 4.97 0.14 -5.15
C CYS A 158 3.78 0.88 -5.78
N ASP A 159 2.58 0.74 -5.21
CA ASP A 159 1.39 1.47 -5.67
C ASP A 159 1.56 2.98 -5.52
N VAL A 160 2.07 3.44 -4.37
CA VAL A 160 2.32 4.87 -4.12
C VAL A 160 3.34 5.42 -5.12
N LEU A 161 4.46 4.73 -5.34
CA LEU A 161 5.47 5.15 -6.29
C LEU A 161 4.91 5.22 -7.72
N ALA A 162 4.24 4.16 -8.17
CA ALA A 162 3.66 4.09 -9.51
C ALA A 162 2.58 5.16 -9.73
N LYS A 163 1.71 5.40 -8.75
CA LYS A 163 0.66 6.42 -8.82
C LYS A 163 1.21 7.82 -9.11
N TYR A 164 2.40 8.14 -8.59
CA TYR A 164 3.01 9.46 -8.77
C TYR A 164 4.09 9.49 -9.86
N GLY A 165 4.13 8.47 -10.74
CA GLY A 165 4.99 8.45 -11.92
C GLY A 165 6.39 7.85 -11.71
N TYR A 166 6.64 7.23 -10.55
CA TYR A 166 7.91 6.57 -10.22
C TYR A 166 7.85 5.06 -10.44
N THR A 167 7.20 4.63 -11.52
CA THR A 167 7.01 3.21 -11.87
C THR A 167 8.35 2.48 -12.02
N ASP A 168 9.34 3.10 -12.64
CA ASP A 168 10.69 2.54 -12.78
C ASP A 168 11.32 2.20 -11.43
N THR A 169 11.11 3.06 -10.42
CA THR A 169 11.61 2.82 -9.06
C THR A 169 10.86 1.66 -8.40
N ALA A 170 9.55 1.54 -8.61
CA ALA A 170 8.77 0.42 -8.12
C ALA A 170 9.25 -0.91 -8.72
N TYR A 171 9.58 -0.94 -10.02
CA TYR A 171 10.16 -2.13 -10.64
C TYR A 171 11.58 -2.43 -10.16
N LYS A 172 12.42 -1.43 -9.91
CA LYS A 172 13.74 -1.64 -9.30
C LYS A 172 13.64 -2.26 -7.92
N LEU A 173 12.65 -1.87 -7.11
CA LEU A 173 12.37 -2.49 -5.83
C LEU A 173 11.92 -3.94 -5.99
N LEU A 174 10.97 -4.22 -6.91
CA LEU A 174 10.47 -5.56 -7.17
C LEU A 174 11.58 -6.51 -7.61
N LEU A 175 12.50 -6.02 -8.46
CA LEU A 175 13.57 -6.81 -9.07
C LEU A 175 14.90 -6.75 -8.30
N GLN A 176 14.90 -6.19 -7.08
CA GLN A 176 16.10 -6.11 -6.24
C GLN A 176 16.55 -7.51 -5.80
N PRO A 177 17.76 -7.99 -6.22
CA PRO A 177 18.23 -9.33 -5.89
C PRO A 177 18.81 -9.45 -4.48
N ASP A 178 19.19 -8.32 -3.87
CA ASP A 178 19.80 -8.28 -2.56
C ASP A 178 18.78 -7.98 -1.46
N ALA A 179 19.07 -8.37 -0.22
CA ALA A 179 18.23 -8.04 0.92
C ALA A 179 18.40 -6.54 1.32
N PRO A 180 17.31 -5.88 1.71
CA PRO A 180 15.91 -6.33 1.73
C PRO A 180 15.27 -6.32 0.33
N GLY A 181 14.74 -7.44 -0.11
CA GLY A 181 14.11 -7.58 -1.43
C GLY A 181 13.51 -8.97 -1.65
N TRP A 182 12.44 -9.04 -2.43
CA TRP A 182 11.73 -10.31 -2.71
C TRP A 182 12.60 -11.31 -3.47
N LEU A 183 13.44 -10.84 -4.41
CA LEU A 183 14.29 -11.75 -5.18
C LEU A 183 15.46 -12.31 -4.37
N TYR A 184 15.85 -11.69 -3.25
CA TYR A 184 16.78 -12.29 -2.30
C TYR A 184 16.23 -13.61 -1.75
N GLU A 185 14.98 -13.63 -1.32
CA GLU A 185 14.31 -14.85 -0.82
C GLU A 185 14.27 -15.91 -1.90
N VAL A 186 13.86 -15.54 -3.14
CA VAL A 186 13.85 -16.45 -4.30
C VAL A 186 15.25 -16.98 -4.60
N GLY A 187 16.28 -16.14 -4.57
CA GLY A 187 17.68 -16.52 -4.77
C GLY A 187 18.21 -17.51 -3.73
N LYS A 188 17.63 -17.49 -2.51
CA LYS A 188 17.92 -18.46 -1.43
C LYS A 188 17.08 -19.74 -1.54
N GLY A 189 16.25 -19.90 -2.58
CA GLY A 189 15.41 -21.08 -2.79
C GLY A 189 14.12 -21.08 -1.97
N ALA A 190 13.63 -19.91 -1.52
CA ALA A 190 12.37 -19.82 -0.81
C ALA A 190 11.21 -20.34 -1.66
N THR A 191 10.35 -21.13 -1.04
CA THR A 191 9.07 -21.63 -1.61
C THR A 191 7.87 -20.95 -0.97
N THR A 192 8.11 -20.12 0.03
CA THR A 192 7.14 -19.36 0.82
C THR A 192 7.69 -17.97 1.10
N VAL A 193 6.83 -17.00 1.36
CA VAL A 193 7.24 -15.66 1.80
C VAL A 193 7.70 -15.74 3.27
N TRP A 194 8.80 -15.07 3.58
CA TRP A 194 9.37 -15.05 4.92
C TRP A 194 8.86 -13.88 5.76
N GLU A 195 8.96 -14.01 7.08
CA GLU A 195 8.59 -12.97 8.03
C GLU A 195 9.57 -11.78 8.00
N THR A 196 10.86 -12.07 7.80
CA THR A 196 11.90 -11.05 7.73
C THR A 196 12.64 -11.15 6.41
N TRP A 197 13.16 -10.04 5.92
CA TRP A 197 13.88 -9.94 4.64
C TRP A 197 15.16 -10.79 4.56
N THR A 198 15.67 -11.22 5.72
CA THR A 198 16.84 -12.09 5.86
C THR A 198 16.50 -13.38 6.60
N GLY A 199 15.31 -13.95 6.33
CA GLY A 199 14.82 -15.16 7.01
C GLY A 199 15.78 -16.35 6.93
N ILE A 200 16.63 -16.42 5.90
CA ILE A 200 17.84 -17.27 5.86
C ILE A 200 19.05 -16.36 5.65
N ASP A 201 19.98 -16.36 6.59
CA ASP A 201 21.17 -15.52 6.54
C ASP A 201 22.22 -16.01 5.55
N GLU A 202 23.34 -15.31 5.45
CA GLU A 202 24.44 -15.65 4.54
C GLU A 202 25.08 -17.02 4.84
N ASN A 203 24.98 -17.47 6.10
CA ASN A 203 25.49 -18.77 6.55
C ASN A 203 24.48 -19.92 6.39
N GLY A 204 23.30 -19.64 5.81
CA GLY A 204 22.21 -20.60 5.64
C GLY A 204 21.41 -20.86 6.93
N LYS A 205 21.55 -20.02 7.95
CA LYS A 205 20.83 -20.19 9.21
C LYS A 205 19.45 -19.51 9.11
N PRO A 206 18.37 -20.25 9.44
CA PRO A 206 17.03 -19.67 9.47
C PRO A 206 16.82 -18.77 10.68
N HIS A 207 16.08 -17.68 10.48
CA HIS A 207 15.65 -16.70 11.48
C HIS A 207 14.17 -16.45 11.32
N GLU A 208 13.44 -16.34 12.43
CA GLU A 208 12.00 -16.08 12.48
C GLU A 208 11.18 -17.08 11.62
N SER A 209 9.99 -16.72 11.21
CA SER A 209 9.14 -17.61 10.42
C SER A 209 9.53 -17.60 8.93
N LEU A 210 9.72 -18.77 8.36
CA LEU A 210 9.90 -18.92 6.91
C LEU A 210 8.59 -19.12 6.14
N ASN A 211 7.45 -18.93 6.78
CA ASN A 211 6.13 -19.00 6.16
C ASN A 211 5.21 -17.93 6.76
N HIS A 212 5.28 -16.72 6.21
CA HIS A 212 4.55 -15.57 6.71
C HIS A 212 3.97 -14.74 5.54
N TYR A 213 2.72 -14.27 5.69
CA TYR A 213 1.98 -13.66 4.57
C TYR A 213 2.37 -12.22 4.23
N SER A 214 2.92 -11.45 5.19
CA SER A 214 2.90 -9.98 5.12
C SER A 214 3.57 -9.40 3.89
N TYR A 215 4.78 -9.81 3.55
CA TYR A 215 5.46 -9.28 2.37
C TYR A 215 4.92 -9.85 1.05
N GLY A 216 4.13 -10.92 1.11
CA GLY A 216 3.36 -11.41 -0.03
C GLY A 216 2.27 -10.45 -0.51
N ALA A 217 2.00 -9.38 0.24
CA ALA A 217 1.09 -8.30 -0.16
C ALA A 217 1.51 -7.61 -1.48
N ILE A 218 2.77 -7.74 -1.92
CA ILE A 218 3.23 -7.30 -3.26
C ILE A 218 2.37 -7.89 -4.39
N CYS A 219 1.74 -9.06 -4.17
CA CYS A 219 0.82 -9.64 -5.13
C CYS A 219 -0.33 -8.69 -5.50
N GLY A 220 -0.78 -7.84 -4.57
CA GLY A 220 -1.76 -6.79 -4.86
C GLY A 220 -1.30 -5.88 -5.99
N TRP A 221 -0.05 -5.41 -5.93
CA TRP A 221 0.53 -4.58 -6.99
C TRP A 221 0.80 -5.37 -8.29
N LEU A 222 1.18 -6.64 -8.21
CA LEU A 222 1.34 -7.47 -9.41
C LEU A 222 0.03 -7.62 -10.19
N PHE A 223 -1.10 -7.76 -9.51
CA PHE A 223 -2.41 -7.82 -10.16
C PHE A 223 -2.94 -6.43 -10.55
N GLY A 224 -2.98 -5.47 -9.62
CA GLY A 224 -3.58 -4.16 -9.80
C GLY A 224 -2.69 -3.15 -10.53
N GLY A 225 -1.38 -3.16 -10.28
CA GLY A 225 -0.42 -2.26 -10.92
C GLY A 225 0.17 -2.87 -12.20
N VAL A 226 0.97 -3.94 -12.05
CA VAL A 226 1.72 -4.53 -13.17
C VAL A 226 0.80 -5.02 -14.29
N CYS A 227 -0.24 -5.80 -13.96
CA CYS A 227 -1.24 -6.30 -14.91
C CYS A 227 -2.48 -5.39 -15.02
N GLY A 228 -2.67 -4.45 -14.10
CA GLY A 228 -3.68 -3.41 -14.17
C GLY A 228 -5.12 -3.85 -13.95
N ILE A 229 -5.38 -4.98 -13.30
CA ILE A 229 -6.75 -5.49 -13.10
C ILE A 229 -7.40 -4.80 -11.91
N HIS A 230 -8.46 -4.04 -12.15
CA HIS A 230 -9.30 -3.42 -11.13
C HIS A 230 -10.76 -3.83 -11.34
N TYR A 231 -11.27 -4.69 -10.46
CA TYR A 231 -12.65 -5.14 -10.48
C TYR A 231 -13.32 -4.77 -9.16
N ALA A 232 -14.29 -3.86 -9.22
CA ALA A 232 -15.06 -3.43 -8.07
C ALA A 232 -16.49 -3.06 -8.48
N ASP A 233 -17.47 -3.38 -7.65
CA ASP A 233 -18.89 -3.03 -7.84
C ASP A 233 -19.46 -3.46 -9.20
N GLY A 234 -18.96 -4.56 -9.75
CA GLY A 234 -19.35 -5.07 -11.06
C GLY A 234 -18.75 -4.34 -12.26
N ALA A 235 -17.88 -3.36 -12.04
CA ALA A 235 -17.13 -2.66 -13.07
C ALA A 235 -15.71 -3.21 -13.20
N LEU A 236 -15.19 -3.29 -14.42
CA LEU A 236 -13.85 -3.73 -14.73
C LEU A 236 -13.10 -2.62 -15.47
N THR A 237 -11.99 -2.17 -14.87
CA THR A 237 -10.99 -1.33 -15.53
C THR A 237 -9.66 -2.07 -15.62
N ILE A 238 -8.91 -1.85 -16.70
CA ILE A 238 -7.58 -2.43 -16.90
C ILE A 238 -6.60 -1.32 -17.25
N VAL A 239 -5.61 -1.13 -16.37
CA VAL A 239 -4.59 -0.08 -16.48
C VAL A 239 -3.21 -0.68 -16.22
N PRO A 240 -2.65 -1.47 -17.15
CA PRO A 240 -1.36 -2.13 -16.95
C PRO A 240 -0.20 -1.12 -16.99
N THR A 241 0.84 -1.43 -16.25
CA THR A 241 2.08 -0.64 -16.23
C THR A 241 3.27 -1.51 -16.67
N PRO A 242 3.41 -1.82 -17.97
CA PRO A 242 4.50 -2.67 -18.47
C PRO A 242 5.86 -2.01 -18.28
N ASP A 243 6.87 -2.83 -17.97
CA ASP A 243 8.26 -2.41 -17.87
C ASP A 243 9.20 -3.41 -18.55
N LYS A 244 10.17 -2.89 -19.30
CA LYS A 244 11.14 -3.70 -20.05
C LYS A 244 12.02 -4.57 -19.16
N SER A 245 12.33 -4.11 -17.94
CA SER A 245 13.16 -4.87 -17.01
C SER A 245 12.53 -6.19 -16.58
N LEU A 246 11.19 -6.26 -16.53
CA LEU A 246 10.45 -7.50 -16.29
C LEU A 246 10.21 -8.30 -17.60
N GLY A 247 10.09 -7.62 -18.74
CA GLY A 247 9.91 -8.20 -20.06
C GLY A 247 8.49 -8.67 -20.36
N TRP A 248 7.80 -9.31 -19.42
CA TRP A 248 6.41 -9.73 -19.55
C TRP A 248 5.74 -9.93 -18.21
N ALA A 249 4.42 -9.81 -18.18
CA ALA A 249 3.59 -10.21 -17.06
C ALA A 249 2.22 -10.69 -17.55
N LYS A 250 1.60 -11.59 -16.78
CA LYS A 250 0.23 -12.06 -17.04
C LYS A 250 -0.42 -12.46 -15.73
N ALA A 251 -1.59 -11.92 -15.47
CA ALA A 251 -2.43 -12.29 -14.34
C ALA A 251 -3.77 -12.83 -14.83
N ALA A 252 -4.33 -13.75 -14.05
CA ALA A 252 -5.68 -14.26 -14.23
C ALA A 252 -6.40 -14.19 -12.89
N TYR A 253 -7.59 -13.59 -12.88
CA TYR A 253 -8.42 -13.42 -11.70
C TYR A 253 -9.80 -14.02 -11.92
N ASP A 254 -10.18 -14.99 -11.11
CA ASP A 254 -11.50 -15.59 -11.13
C ASP A 254 -12.45 -14.75 -10.29
N SER A 255 -13.11 -13.79 -10.94
CA SER A 255 -14.06 -12.88 -10.35
C SER A 255 -15.46 -13.50 -10.24
N PRO A 256 -16.38 -12.91 -9.43
CA PRO A 256 -17.79 -13.34 -9.44
C PRO A 256 -18.46 -13.26 -10.82
N ALA A 257 -17.99 -12.42 -11.72
CA ALA A 257 -18.50 -12.29 -13.09
C ALA A 257 -17.83 -13.25 -14.09
N GLY A 258 -16.79 -13.99 -13.67
CA GLY A 258 -16.02 -14.90 -14.49
C GLY A 258 -14.53 -14.55 -14.53
N ARG A 259 -13.79 -15.33 -15.33
CA ARG A 259 -12.32 -15.20 -15.41
C ARG A 259 -11.92 -13.96 -16.18
N ILE A 260 -11.10 -13.13 -15.57
CA ILE A 260 -10.46 -11.94 -16.14
C ILE A 260 -8.98 -12.26 -16.36
N VAL A 261 -8.44 -11.97 -17.54
CA VAL A 261 -7.01 -12.08 -17.82
C VAL A 261 -6.50 -10.73 -18.33
N SER A 262 -5.37 -10.30 -17.81
CA SER A 262 -4.60 -9.19 -18.34
C SER A 262 -3.12 -9.55 -18.37
N GLY A 263 -2.47 -9.33 -19.50
CA GLY A 263 -1.05 -9.57 -19.67
C GLY A 263 -0.45 -8.67 -20.73
N TRP A 264 0.86 -8.58 -20.69
CA TRP A 264 1.64 -7.85 -21.66
C TRP A 264 3.02 -8.47 -21.85
N ARG A 265 3.62 -8.23 -23.00
CA ARG A 265 4.95 -8.73 -23.35
C ARG A 265 5.67 -7.73 -24.25
N TYR A 266 6.91 -7.46 -23.94
CA TYR A 266 7.84 -6.76 -24.83
C TYR A 266 8.40 -7.68 -25.93
N ASP A 267 8.45 -7.13 -27.15
CA ASP A 267 9.25 -7.67 -28.26
C ASP A 267 10.07 -6.49 -28.81
N GLY A 268 11.35 -6.45 -28.44
CA GLY A 268 12.18 -5.27 -28.64
C GLY A 268 11.64 -4.04 -27.91
N ASP A 269 11.18 -3.02 -28.65
CA ASP A 269 10.55 -1.81 -28.12
C ASP A 269 9.02 -1.84 -28.16
N ALA A 270 8.45 -2.82 -28.85
CA ALA A 270 7.02 -2.97 -28.97
C ALA A 270 6.43 -3.72 -27.77
N VAL A 271 5.23 -3.36 -27.36
CA VAL A 271 4.47 -4.07 -26.31
C VAL A 271 3.21 -4.63 -26.93
N THR A 272 2.98 -5.92 -26.73
CA THR A 272 1.72 -6.58 -27.06
C THR A 272 0.94 -6.84 -25.77
N TYR A 273 -0.35 -6.52 -25.78
CA TYR A 273 -1.26 -6.74 -24.67
C TYR A 273 -2.24 -7.87 -25.00
N GLU A 274 -2.51 -8.72 -24.01
CA GLU A 274 -3.49 -9.81 -24.11
C GLU A 274 -4.52 -9.64 -22.99
N PHE A 275 -5.81 -9.66 -23.36
CA PHE A 275 -6.91 -9.55 -22.40
C PHE A 275 -7.92 -10.66 -22.64
N GLU A 276 -8.55 -11.14 -21.56
CA GLU A 276 -9.73 -11.99 -21.60
C GLU A 276 -10.80 -11.39 -20.69
N ILE A 277 -11.95 -11.03 -21.28
CA ILE A 277 -13.08 -10.38 -20.61
C ILE A 277 -14.22 -11.39 -20.50
N PRO A 278 -14.77 -11.63 -19.29
CA PRO A 278 -15.86 -12.59 -19.11
C PRO A 278 -17.16 -12.13 -19.79
N ALA A 279 -18.04 -13.09 -20.08
CA ALA A 279 -19.24 -12.91 -20.92
C ALA A 279 -20.20 -11.80 -20.45
N ASN A 280 -20.19 -11.48 -19.17
CA ASN A 280 -21.14 -10.52 -18.57
C ASN A 280 -20.52 -9.14 -18.25
N LEU A 281 -19.30 -8.88 -18.73
CA LEU A 281 -18.59 -7.63 -18.49
C LEU A 281 -18.13 -6.97 -19.78
N THR A 282 -17.94 -5.67 -19.70
CA THR A 282 -17.02 -4.92 -20.57
C THR A 282 -15.86 -4.41 -19.72
N ALA A 283 -14.72 -4.15 -20.34
CA ALA A 283 -13.56 -3.59 -19.63
C ALA A 283 -13.16 -2.25 -20.24
N ASP A 284 -13.04 -1.22 -19.42
CA ASP A 284 -12.44 0.05 -19.82
C ASP A 284 -10.93 -0.06 -19.66
N VAL A 285 -10.22 0.03 -20.79
CA VAL A 285 -8.75 -0.12 -20.83
C VAL A 285 -8.10 1.25 -21.05
N THR A 286 -7.08 1.52 -20.25
CA THR A 286 -6.18 2.66 -20.45
C THR A 286 -4.75 2.15 -20.54
N LEU A 287 -4.09 2.36 -21.67
CA LEU A 287 -2.69 1.98 -21.87
C LEU A 287 -1.74 3.12 -21.53
N PRO A 288 -0.46 2.84 -21.22
CA PRO A 288 0.54 3.85 -20.86
C PRO A 288 0.79 4.90 -21.93
N ASP A 289 0.58 4.57 -23.20
CA ASP A 289 0.68 5.50 -24.34
C ASP A 289 -0.51 6.46 -24.48
N GLY A 290 -1.47 6.38 -23.56
CA GLY A 290 -2.66 7.21 -23.49
C GLY A 290 -3.85 6.71 -24.31
N ARG A 291 -3.74 5.58 -25.04
CA ARG A 291 -4.88 4.95 -25.71
C ARG A 291 -5.92 4.51 -24.68
N LYS A 292 -7.18 4.83 -24.99
CA LYS A 292 -8.35 4.45 -24.17
C LYS A 292 -9.40 3.80 -25.04
N PHE A 293 -9.90 2.67 -24.63
CA PHE A 293 -10.94 1.94 -25.34
C PHE A 293 -11.70 0.99 -24.43
N THR A 294 -12.90 0.59 -24.83
CA THR A 294 -13.71 -0.42 -24.11
C THR A 294 -13.64 -1.74 -24.86
N LEU A 295 -13.35 -2.82 -24.15
CA LEU A 295 -13.35 -4.19 -24.69
C LEU A 295 -14.67 -4.89 -24.37
N ALA A 296 -15.26 -5.51 -25.39
CA ALA A 296 -16.39 -6.44 -25.24
C ALA A 296 -15.92 -7.77 -24.62
N PRO A 297 -16.86 -8.66 -24.20
CA PRO A 297 -16.53 -10.03 -23.80
C PRO A 297 -15.71 -10.76 -24.86
N GLY A 298 -14.76 -11.57 -24.40
CA GLY A 298 -13.91 -12.38 -25.28
C GLY A 298 -12.43 -12.18 -25.08
N LYS A 299 -11.61 -12.72 -26.01
CA LYS A 299 -10.15 -12.60 -26.02
C LYS A 299 -9.74 -11.51 -27.01
N HIS A 300 -8.80 -10.68 -26.56
CA HIS A 300 -8.31 -9.53 -27.33
C HIS A 300 -6.79 -9.50 -27.31
N THR A 301 -6.20 -9.07 -28.43
CA THR A 301 -4.77 -8.75 -28.55
C THR A 301 -4.66 -7.36 -29.12
N VAL A 302 -3.85 -6.49 -28.47
CA VAL A 302 -3.70 -5.09 -28.82
C VAL A 302 -2.23 -4.72 -28.96
#